data_95326f075eea86fb164e505316dab382
#
_entry.id   95326f075eea86fb164e505316dab382
#
_cell.length_a   1.000
_cell.length_b   1.000
_cell.length_c   1.000
_cell.angle_alpha   90.00
_cell.angle_beta   90.00
_cell.angle_gamma   90.00
#
_symmetry.space_group_name_H-M   'P 1'
#
loop_
_entity.id
_entity.type
_entity.pdbx_description
1 polymer ?
#
loop_
_entity_poly.entity_id
_entity_poly.type
_entity_poly.pdbx_seq_one_letter_code
_entity_poly.pdbx_strand_id
1 'polypeptide(L)'
;EQEAAQTAAINLNGVMPQAAAAGTGIIRRQIRHEKKVLTTAKEKAAQYDYDGAISLLQKDNAYVRNVHFQNAAEKFQKKKDKCVAWSPEQVTHIFYHSLIVDTSKAFDGDYKTDGYNQVMTTMDEFNKITQIMYDEGYVMVNLYDLADVDENGKMQAKQVYLPKGKTPFVLSQDDVCYYHSQDGDGIATKLVIDEEGKIRNEYVQDDGSTVVGDYDV
;
A
#
# COMPACT_ATOMS: atom_id res chain seq x y z
N GLU A 1 -61.21 30.55 16.33
CA GLU A 1 -59.81 30.76 16.77
C GLU A 1 -59.19 29.48 17.42
N GLN A 2 -59.95 28.69 18.22
CA GLN A 2 -59.47 27.48 18.85
C GLN A 2 -59.21 26.33 17.87
N GLU A 3 -60.02 26.21 16.83
CA GLU A 3 -59.85 25.17 15.79
C GLU A 3 -58.64 25.38 14.90
N ALA A 4 -58.29 26.60 14.58
CA ALA A 4 -57.08 26.95 13.82
C ALA A 4 -55.79 26.69 14.61
N ALA A 5 -55.81 26.90 15.93
CA ALA A 5 -54.65 26.63 16.79
C ALA A 5 -54.38 25.11 16.95
N GLN A 6 -55.45 24.27 16.97
CA GLN A 6 -55.30 22.82 17.07
C GLN A 6 -54.75 22.19 15.79
N THR A 7 -55.15 22.70 14.62
CA THR A 7 -54.64 22.21 13.31
C THR A 7 -53.16 22.58 13.09
N ALA A 8 -52.72 23.75 13.56
CA ALA A 8 -51.33 24.17 13.54
C ALA A 8 -50.42 23.31 14.47
N ALA A 9 -50.92 22.92 15.61
CA ALA A 9 -50.18 22.09 16.56
C ALA A 9 -49.95 20.64 16.06
N ILE A 10 -50.91 20.07 15.32
CA ILE A 10 -50.80 18.72 14.74
C ILE A 10 -49.75 18.70 13.62
N ASN A 11 -49.62 19.74 12.81
CA ASN A 11 -48.63 19.82 11.72
C ASN A 11 -47.18 20.00 12.25
N LEU A 12 -46.99 20.69 13.37
CA LEU A 12 -45.66 20.84 13.97
C LEU A 12 -45.14 19.54 14.59
N ASN A 13 -45.99 18.70 15.16
CA ASN A 13 -45.59 17.40 15.73
C ASN A 13 -45.27 16.35 14.66
N GLY A 14 -45.79 16.44 13.45
CA GLY A 14 -45.44 15.51 12.33
C GLY A 14 -44.11 15.83 11.65
N VAL A 15 -43.63 17.07 11.67
CA VAL A 15 -42.43 17.51 10.99
C VAL A 15 -41.17 17.34 11.84
N MET A 16 -41.28 17.53 13.15
CA MET A 16 -40.16 17.44 14.12
C MET A 16 -39.46 16.06 14.17
N PRO A 17 -40.16 14.93 14.18
CA PRO A 17 -39.48 13.62 14.19
C PRO A 17 -38.68 13.32 12.95
N GLN A 18 -39.14 13.73 11.77
CA GLN A 18 -38.42 13.53 10.49
C GLN A 18 -37.15 14.38 10.39
N ALA A 19 -37.18 15.62 10.80
CA ALA A 19 -36.03 16.51 10.84
C ALA A 19 -34.97 16.01 11.85
N ALA A 20 -35.41 15.53 13.03
CA ALA A 20 -34.50 14.94 14.01
C ALA A 20 -33.87 13.63 13.54
N ALA A 21 -34.62 12.77 12.84
CA ALA A 21 -34.10 11.53 12.26
C ALA A 21 -33.12 11.78 11.11
N ALA A 22 -33.37 12.78 10.26
CA ALA A 22 -32.44 13.19 9.21
C ALA A 22 -31.15 13.80 9.78
N GLY A 23 -31.25 14.63 10.82
CA GLY A 23 -30.10 15.20 11.52
C GLY A 23 -29.21 14.14 12.16
N THR A 24 -29.79 13.12 12.81
CA THR A 24 -29.05 11.99 13.38
C THR A 24 -28.35 11.15 12.31
N GLY A 25 -28.94 10.97 11.14
CA GLY A 25 -28.32 10.26 10.01
C GLY A 25 -27.08 10.99 9.46
N ILE A 26 -27.15 12.32 9.35
CA ILE A 26 -26.02 13.15 8.90
C ILE A 26 -24.89 13.10 9.92
N ILE A 27 -25.17 13.28 11.20
CA ILE A 27 -24.18 13.23 12.26
C ILE A 27 -23.48 11.87 12.30
N ARG A 28 -24.21 10.76 12.19
CA ARG A 28 -23.62 9.41 12.16
C ARG A 28 -22.71 9.18 10.95
N ARG A 29 -23.08 9.68 9.79
CA ARG A 29 -22.22 9.61 8.58
C ARG A 29 -20.94 10.40 8.78
N GLN A 30 -21.04 11.60 9.33
CA GLN A 30 -19.89 12.44 9.60
C GLN A 30 -18.93 11.80 10.61
N ILE A 31 -19.42 11.27 11.73
CA ILE A 31 -18.61 10.55 12.73
C ILE A 31 -17.90 9.35 12.07
N ARG A 32 -18.60 8.59 11.22
CA ARG A 32 -18.01 7.44 10.51
C ARG A 32 -16.92 7.90 9.56
N HIS A 33 -17.14 8.97 8.80
CA HIS A 33 -16.16 9.56 7.91
C HIS A 33 -14.91 9.99 8.68
N GLU A 34 -15.07 10.81 9.73
CA GLU A 34 -13.95 11.31 10.55
C GLU A 34 -13.15 10.16 11.18
N LYS A 35 -13.85 9.11 11.68
CA LYS A 35 -13.19 7.91 12.19
C LYS A 35 -12.37 7.21 11.11
N LYS A 36 -12.88 7.07 9.89
CA LYS A 36 -12.18 6.47 8.76
C LYS A 36 -10.92 7.27 8.40
N VAL A 37 -11.05 8.60 8.24
CA VAL A 37 -9.93 9.50 7.92
C VAL A 37 -8.83 9.41 8.99
N LEU A 38 -9.18 9.43 10.27
CA LEU A 38 -8.21 9.31 11.35
C LEU A 38 -7.53 7.92 11.38
N THR A 39 -8.25 6.86 11.07
CA THR A 39 -7.70 5.51 10.97
C THR A 39 -6.69 5.43 9.82
N THR A 40 -7.08 5.88 8.61
CA THR A 40 -6.18 5.90 7.45
C THR A 40 -4.93 6.77 7.69
N ALA A 41 -5.08 7.94 8.35
CA ALA A 41 -3.93 8.75 8.72
C ALA A 41 -2.98 8.05 9.70
N LYS A 42 -3.51 7.26 10.64
CA LYS A 42 -2.69 6.46 11.57
C LYS A 42 -1.97 5.31 10.85
N GLU A 43 -2.62 4.66 9.89
CA GLU A 43 -2.03 3.61 9.04
C GLU A 43 -0.88 4.17 8.22
N LYS A 44 -1.05 5.32 7.56
CA LYS A 44 0.03 6.04 6.87
C LYS A 44 1.20 6.36 7.79
N ALA A 45 0.93 6.92 8.95
CA ALA A 45 1.98 7.24 9.94
C ALA A 45 2.66 5.99 10.52
N ALA A 46 2.00 4.84 10.55
CA ALA A 46 2.60 3.55 10.93
C ALA A 46 3.58 3.03 9.86
N GLN A 47 3.34 3.40 8.61
CA GLN A 47 4.22 3.14 7.46
C GLN A 47 5.27 4.24 7.26
N TYR A 48 5.43 5.15 8.22
CA TYR A 48 6.32 6.31 8.20
C TYR A 48 5.95 7.40 7.19
N ASP A 49 4.85 7.29 6.46
CA ASP A 49 4.31 8.35 5.59
C ASP A 49 3.65 9.46 6.45
N TYR A 50 4.48 10.20 7.17
CA TYR A 50 4.01 11.28 8.05
C TYR A 50 3.42 12.45 7.26
N ASP A 51 3.99 12.80 6.11
CA ASP A 51 3.51 13.89 5.26
C ASP A 51 2.14 13.56 4.67
N GLY A 52 1.95 12.35 4.16
CA GLY A 52 0.66 11.89 3.68
C GLY A 52 -0.39 11.81 4.79
N ALA A 53 0.01 11.35 6.00
CA ALA A 53 -0.87 11.31 7.16
C ALA A 53 -1.34 12.71 7.59
N ILE A 54 -0.42 13.67 7.70
CA ILE A 54 -0.71 15.07 8.07
C ILE A 54 -1.56 15.73 7.01
N SER A 55 -1.18 15.60 5.73
CA SER A 55 -1.91 16.17 4.60
C SER A 55 -3.36 15.64 4.51
N LEU A 56 -3.56 14.34 4.74
CA LEU A 56 -4.89 13.73 4.74
C LEU A 56 -5.79 14.36 5.82
N LEU A 57 -5.26 14.59 7.02
CA LEU A 57 -6.02 15.23 8.10
C LEU A 57 -6.31 16.70 7.82
N GLN A 58 -5.29 17.45 7.35
CA GLN A 58 -5.40 18.89 7.13
C GLN A 58 -6.32 19.26 5.97
N LYS A 59 -6.39 18.41 4.93
CA LYS A 59 -7.29 18.61 3.78
C LYS A 59 -8.75 18.27 4.08
N ASP A 60 -9.03 17.56 5.17
CA ASP A 60 -10.41 17.26 5.55
C ASP A 60 -11.11 18.48 6.12
N ASN A 61 -12.35 18.71 5.66
CA ASN A 61 -13.18 19.85 6.10
C ASN A 61 -13.45 19.87 7.61
N ALA A 62 -13.26 18.72 8.28
CA ALA A 62 -13.42 18.63 9.74
C ALA A 62 -12.19 19.15 10.49
N TYR A 63 -11.02 19.33 9.85
CA TYR A 63 -9.76 19.61 10.53
C TYR A 63 -9.85 20.79 11.52
N VAL A 64 -10.44 21.90 11.09
CA VAL A 64 -10.53 23.13 11.89
C VAL A 64 -11.32 22.95 13.19
N ARG A 65 -12.32 22.06 13.20
CA ARG A 65 -13.21 21.80 14.35
C ARG A 65 -12.91 20.50 15.10
N ASN A 66 -12.11 19.60 14.51
CA ASN A 66 -11.83 18.29 15.08
C ASN A 66 -10.47 18.28 15.79
N VAL A 67 -10.51 18.42 17.11
CA VAL A 67 -9.31 18.42 17.96
C VAL A 67 -8.52 17.12 17.85
N HIS A 68 -9.17 15.98 17.55
CA HIS A 68 -8.46 14.70 17.37
C HIS A 68 -7.60 14.70 16.09
N PHE A 69 -8.06 15.37 15.02
CA PHE A 69 -7.27 15.54 13.80
C PHE A 69 -6.06 16.44 14.04
N GLN A 70 -6.26 17.56 14.72
CA GLN A 70 -5.19 18.51 15.06
C GLN A 70 -4.13 17.85 15.96
N ASN A 71 -4.55 17.16 17.02
CA ASN A 71 -3.63 16.45 17.92
C ASN A 71 -2.88 15.32 17.21
N ALA A 72 -3.54 14.59 16.28
CA ALA A 72 -2.89 13.55 15.51
C ALA A 72 -1.85 14.12 14.54
N ALA A 73 -2.20 15.19 13.82
CA ALA A 73 -1.27 15.88 12.91
C ALA A 73 -0.03 16.40 13.65
N GLU A 74 -0.23 17.06 14.81
CA GLU A 74 0.87 17.53 15.65
C GLU A 74 1.75 16.37 16.16
N LYS A 75 1.14 15.27 16.57
CA LYS A 75 1.88 14.08 16.99
C LYS A 75 2.70 13.48 15.85
N PHE A 76 2.15 13.44 14.64
CA PHE A 76 2.86 12.93 13.47
C PHE A 76 4.01 13.88 13.07
N GLN A 77 3.79 15.20 13.12
CA GLN A 77 4.85 16.18 12.91
C GLN A 77 6.01 15.99 13.90
N LYS A 78 5.72 15.91 15.20
CA LYS A 78 6.73 15.64 16.24
C LYS A 78 7.50 14.33 16.04
N LYS A 79 6.88 13.31 15.40
CA LYS A 79 7.57 12.07 15.03
C LYS A 79 8.47 12.30 13.83
N LYS A 80 7.98 12.98 12.79
CA LYS A 80 8.75 13.34 11.61
C LYS A 80 9.99 14.16 11.96
N ASP A 81 9.85 15.15 12.84
CA ASP A 81 10.95 16.03 13.28
C ASP A 81 12.13 15.27 13.94
N LYS A 82 11.89 14.02 14.37
CA LYS A 82 12.91 13.13 14.95
C LYS A 82 13.47 12.13 13.95
N CYS A 83 12.98 12.13 12.72
CA CYS A 83 13.44 11.25 11.67
C CYS A 83 14.76 11.74 11.06
N VAL A 84 15.47 10.80 10.44
CA VAL A 84 16.61 11.08 9.56
C VAL A 84 16.06 11.33 8.16
N ALA A 85 16.52 12.39 7.51
CA ALA A 85 16.21 12.66 6.11
C ALA A 85 17.18 11.87 5.21
N TRP A 86 16.62 11.21 4.19
CA TRP A 86 17.37 10.45 3.19
C TRP A 86 17.13 11.08 1.83
N SER A 87 18.19 11.45 1.12
CA SER A 87 18.09 11.89 -0.26
C SER A 87 18.02 10.68 -1.21
N PRO A 88 17.46 10.81 -2.43
CA PRO A 88 17.35 9.70 -3.37
C PRO A 88 18.67 8.97 -3.63
N GLU A 89 19.79 9.67 -3.65
CA GLU A 89 21.12 9.11 -3.88
C GLU A 89 21.59 8.17 -2.76
N GLN A 90 20.96 8.24 -1.59
CA GLN A 90 21.28 7.42 -0.42
C GLN A 90 20.34 6.20 -0.32
N VAL A 91 19.33 6.11 -1.19
CA VAL A 91 18.34 5.02 -1.19
C VAL A 91 18.82 3.90 -2.10
N THR A 92 19.01 2.72 -1.53
CA THR A 92 19.37 1.53 -2.31
C THR A 92 18.18 1.08 -3.14
N HIS A 93 18.42 0.80 -4.42
CA HIS A 93 17.47 0.12 -5.29
C HIS A 93 17.93 -1.32 -5.47
N ILE A 94 17.08 -2.28 -5.13
CA ILE A 94 17.27 -3.70 -5.41
C ILE A 94 16.18 -4.16 -6.36
N PHE A 95 16.51 -5.16 -7.17
CA PHE A 95 15.55 -5.73 -8.12
C PHE A 95 15.70 -7.24 -8.17
N TYR A 96 14.61 -7.90 -8.53
CA TYR A 96 14.56 -9.33 -8.81
C TYR A 96 13.92 -9.54 -10.18
N HIS A 97 14.23 -10.65 -10.83
CA HIS A 97 13.43 -11.20 -11.92
C HIS A 97 12.32 -12.10 -11.36
N SER A 98 11.63 -12.82 -12.22
CA SER A 98 10.71 -13.88 -11.78
C SER A 98 11.45 -14.89 -10.89
N LEU A 99 10.81 -15.29 -9.77
CA LEU A 99 11.45 -16.16 -8.81
C LEU A 99 11.37 -17.64 -9.21
N ILE A 100 12.41 -18.40 -8.89
CA ILE A 100 12.37 -19.85 -9.01
C ILE A 100 11.58 -20.42 -7.83
N VAL A 101 10.42 -21.01 -8.13
CA VAL A 101 9.52 -21.60 -7.12
C VAL A 101 9.86 -23.07 -6.90
N ASP A 102 10.15 -23.81 -7.98
CA ASP A 102 10.57 -25.23 -7.91
C ASP A 102 12.01 -25.40 -8.35
N THR A 103 12.90 -25.45 -7.38
CA THR A 103 14.35 -25.59 -7.61
C THR A 103 14.74 -26.93 -8.22
N SER A 104 13.92 -27.98 -8.08
CA SER A 104 14.21 -29.29 -8.65
C SER A 104 14.06 -29.29 -10.18
N LYS A 105 13.22 -28.40 -10.71
CA LYS A 105 13.01 -28.18 -12.14
C LYS A 105 14.01 -27.21 -12.74
N ALA A 106 14.33 -26.14 -12.02
CA ALA A 106 15.28 -25.14 -12.48
C ALA A 106 16.73 -25.62 -12.47
N PHE A 107 17.07 -26.54 -11.55
CA PHE A 107 18.42 -27.06 -11.33
C PHE A 107 18.51 -28.57 -11.62
N ASP A 108 17.88 -28.99 -12.68
CA ASP A 108 17.83 -30.40 -13.13
C ASP A 108 19.09 -30.89 -13.85
N GLY A 109 20.06 -29.97 -14.10
CA GLY A 109 21.34 -30.26 -14.75
C GLY A 109 21.32 -30.08 -16.29
N ASP A 110 20.24 -29.51 -16.83
CA ASP A 110 20.20 -29.16 -18.25
C ASP A 110 21.09 -27.92 -18.58
N TYR A 111 21.10 -27.49 -19.83
CA TYR A 111 21.92 -26.35 -20.27
C TYR A 111 21.51 -24.99 -19.70
N LYS A 112 20.34 -24.87 -19.09
CA LYS A 112 19.82 -23.63 -18.47
C LYS A 112 20.25 -23.51 -17.01
N THR A 113 20.51 -24.63 -16.32
CA THR A 113 20.83 -24.70 -14.88
C THR A 113 21.88 -23.68 -14.48
N ASP A 114 23.01 -23.63 -15.19
CA ASP A 114 24.11 -22.70 -14.87
C ASP A 114 23.69 -21.24 -15.02
N GLY A 115 22.89 -20.94 -16.03
CA GLY A 115 22.33 -19.59 -16.25
C GLY A 115 21.39 -19.18 -15.11
N TYR A 116 20.48 -20.05 -14.72
CA TYR A 116 19.56 -19.77 -13.60
C TYR A 116 20.31 -19.56 -12.29
N ASN A 117 21.29 -20.43 -11.99
CA ASN A 117 22.11 -20.30 -10.80
C ASN A 117 22.94 -19.01 -10.73
N GLN A 118 23.25 -18.42 -11.88
CA GLN A 118 24.03 -17.19 -11.97
C GLN A 118 23.21 -15.92 -11.79
N VAL A 119 21.95 -15.88 -12.28
CA VAL A 119 21.20 -14.62 -12.42
C VAL A 119 19.81 -14.64 -11.80
N MET A 120 19.28 -15.81 -11.42
CA MET A 120 17.93 -15.93 -10.86
C MET A 120 17.99 -16.13 -9.34
N THR A 121 16.89 -15.77 -8.70
CA THR A 121 16.71 -15.92 -7.24
C THR A 121 15.61 -16.93 -6.96
N THR A 122 15.84 -17.83 -6.02
CA THR A 122 14.81 -18.76 -5.56
C THR A 122 13.87 -18.09 -4.55
N MET A 123 12.66 -18.64 -4.39
CA MET A 123 11.72 -18.20 -3.35
C MET A 123 12.33 -18.26 -1.95
N ASP A 124 13.11 -19.29 -1.64
CA ASP A 124 13.75 -19.42 -0.33
C ASP A 124 14.80 -18.32 -0.10
N GLU A 125 15.59 -17.99 -1.13
CA GLU A 125 16.56 -16.89 -1.05
C GLU A 125 15.86 -15.55 -0.90
N PHE A 126 14.83 -15.28 -1.69
CA PHE A 126 14.03 -14.06 -1.60
C PHE A 126 13.45 -13.88 -0.18
N ASN A 127 12.83 -14.92 0.35
CA ASN A 127 12.25 -14.89 1.69
C ASN A 127 13.32 -14.62 2.75
N LYS A 128 14.48 -15.26 2.63
CA LYS A 128 15.60 -15.10 3.56
C LYS A 128 16.21 -13.69 3.50
N ILE A 129 16.44 -13.18 2.30
CA ILE A 129 16.96 -11.82 2.07
C ILE A 129 15.98 -10.80 2.65
N THR A 130 14.68 -10.94 2.33
CA THR A 130 13.63 -10.05 2.83
C THR A 130 13.56 -10.05 4.36
N GLN A 131 13.65 -11.23 4.99
CA GLN A 131 13.66 -11.34 6.45
C GLN A 131 14.91 -10.67 7.06
N ILE A 132 16.09 -10.89 6.49
CA ILE A 132 17.33 -10.25 6.95
C ILE A 132 17.22 -8.73 6.82
N MET A 133 16.75 -8.23 5.70
CA MET A 133 16.55 -6.79 5.49
C MET A 133 15.58 -6.21 6.52
N TYR A 134 14.48 -6.90 6.80
CA TYR A 134 13.53 -6.49 7.82
C TYR A 134 14.17 -6.40 9.22
N ASP A 135 14.92 -7.43 9.60
CA ASP A 135 15.62 -7.51 10.90
C ASP A 135 16.71 -6.44 11.04
N GLU A 136 17.41 -6.13 9.98
CA GLU A 136 18.39 -5.03 9.88
C GLU A 136 17.76 -3.64 9.84
N GLY A 137 16.42 -3.57 9.80
CA GLY A 137 15.68 -2.32 9.85
C GLY A 137 15.49 -1.62 8.51
N TYR A 138 15.67 -2.31 7.40
CA TYR A 138 15.32 -1.75 6.10
C TYR A 138 13.80 -1.54 5.98
N VAL A 139 13.43 -0.48 5.26
CA VAL A 139 12.04 -0.08 5.02
C VAL A 139 11.85 0.13 3.54
N MET A 140 10.96 -0.65 2.94
CA MET A 140 10.59 -0.46 1.55
C MET A 140 9.79 0.83 1.40
N VAL A 141 10.24 1.70 0.49
CA VAL A 141 9.59 2.97 0.16
C VAL A 141 9.16 2.96 -1.30
N ASN A 142 8.13 3.73 -1.61
CA ASN A 142 7.65 3.83 -2.98
C ASN A 142 8.59 4.72 -3.81
N LEU A 143 8.81 4.39 -5.07
CA LEU A 143 9.60 5.20 -5.99
C LEU A 143 9.07 6.65 -6.09
N TYR A 144 7.75 6.85 -6.04
CA TYR A 144 7.13 8.17 -6.03
C TYR A 144 7.37 8.99 -4.75
N ASP A 145 7.90 8.35 -3.69
CA ASP A 145 8.32 9.08 -2.49
C ASP A 145 9.70 9.74 -2.67
N LEU A 146 10.46 9.35 -3.68
CA LEU A 146 11.81 9.85 -3.98
C LEU A 146 11.83 11.00 -4.99
N ALA A 147 10.79 11.15 -5.78
CA ALA A 147 10.71 12.19 -6.80
C ALA A 147 9.27 12.62 -7.05
N ASP A 148 9.11 13.83 -7.55
CA ASP A 148 7.85 14.39 -7.99
C ASP A 148 8.07 15.26 -9.24
N VAL A 149 7.01 15.62 -9.91
CA VAL A 149 7.04 16.52 -11.07
C VAL A 149 6.43 17.85 -10.66
N ASP A 150 7.20 18.93 -10.82
CA ASP A 150 6.72 20.27 -10.52
C ASP A 150 5.69 20.78 -11.56
N GLU A 151 5.13 21.96 -11.32
CA GLU A 151 4.13 22.58 -12.20
C GLU A 151 4.62 22.86 -13.63
N ASN A 152 5.94 22.85 -13.85
CA ASN A 152 6.57 23.02 -15.16
C ASN A 152 6.92 21.69 -15.82
N GLY A 153 6.53 20.56 -15.24
CA GLY A 153 6.84 19.23 -15.75
C GLY A 153 8.28 18.77 -15.48
N LYS A 154 9.02 19.47 -14.61
CA LYS A 154 10.39 19.12 -14.26
C LYS A 154 10.45 18.21 -13.04
N MET A 155 11.23 17.14 -13.15
CA MET A 155 11.48 16.22 -12.04
C MET A 155 12.21 16.92 -10.89
N GLN A 156 11.68 16.75 -9.69
CA GLN A 156 12.23 17.27 -8.44
C GLN A 156 12.48 16.10 -7.49
N ALA A 157 13.70 16.06 -6.91
CA ALA A 157 14.04 15.09 -5.88
C ALA A 157 13.29 15.38 -4.58
N LYS A 158 12.83 14.31 -3.91
CA LYS A 158 12.17 14.37 -2.61
C LYS A 158 12.99 13.62 -1.57
N GLN A 159 12.92 14.06 -0.33
CA GLN A 159 13.54 13.36 0.79
C GLN A 159 12.54 12.44 1.47
N VAL A 160 13.00 11.24 1.82
CA VAL A 160 12.27 10.28 2.66
C VAL A 160 12.71 10.47 4.11
N TYR A 161 11.75 10.46 5.03
CA TYR A 161 11.99 10.67 6.47
C TYR A 161 11.69 9.39 7.23
N LEU A 162 12.73 8.73 7.76
CA LEU A 162 12.60 7.51 8.55
C LEU A 162 13.15 7.68 9.97
N PRO A 163 12.59 6.96 10.96
CA PRO A 163 13.16 6.95 12.30
C PRO A 163 14.63 6.53 12.29
N LYS A 164 15.40 7.03 13.28
CA LYS A 164 16.80 6.61 13.45
C LYS A 164 16.91 5.07 13.55
N GLY A 165 17.84 4.50 12.81
CA GLY A 165 18.04 3.06 12.73
C GLY A 165 17.15 2.36 11.68
N LYS A 166 16.43 3.14 10.86
CA LYS A 166 15.73 2.64 9.67
C LYS A 166 16.41 3.13 8.40
N THR A 167 16.53 2.25 7.40
CA THR A 167 17.23 2.52 6.12
C THR A 167 16.25 2.32 4.97
N PRO A 168 16.01 3.31 4.11
CA PRO A 168 15.09 3.14 2.99
C PRO A 168 15.71 2.31 1.86
N PHE A 169 14.87 1.53 1.18
CA PHE A 169 15.20 0.91 -0.10
C PHE A 169 13.98 0.89 -1.02
N VAL A 170 14.23 0.82 -2.33
CA VAL A 170 13.21 0.58 -3.36
C VAL A 170 13.38 -0.85 -3.86
N LEU A 171 12.27 -1.52 -4.07
CA LEU A 171 12.20 -2.84 -4.69
C LEU A 171 11.48 -2.73 -6.02
N SER A 172 12.05 -3.32 -7.07
CA SER A 172 11.38 -3.60 -8.33
C SER A 172 11.47 -5.07 -8.70
N GLN A 173 10.52 -5.52 -9.47
CA GLN A 173 10.57 -6.82 -10.13
C GLN A 173 10.65 -6.58 -11.63
N ASP A 174 11.70 -7.11 -12.24
CA ASP A 174 11.95 -6.99 -13.66
C ASP A 174 11.37 -8.23 -14.40
N ASP A 175 11.18 -8.12 -15.69
CA ASP A 175 10.73 -9.22 -16.56
C ASP A 175 9.41 -9.90 -16.17
N VAL A 176 8.46 -9.14 -15.63
CA VAL A 176 7.10 -9.64 -15.30
C VAL A 176 6.29 -10.07 -16.54
N CYS A 177 6.91 -9.99 -17.73
CA CYS A 177 6.34 -10.50 -18.97
C CYS A 177 6.40 -12.03 -19.10
N TYR A 178 7.21 -12.70 -18.32
CA TYR A 178 7.50 -14.14 -18.33
C TYR A 178 7.91 -14.67 -19.72
N TYR A 179 8.83 -15.60 -19.77
CA TYR A 179 9.38 -16.12 -21.02
C TYR A 179 8.96 -17.57 -21.23
N HIS A 180 8.37 -17.89 -22.38
CA HIS A 180 8.04 -19.26 -22.74
C HIS A 180 9.25 -20.24 -22.77
N SER A 181 10.47 -19.69 -22.90
CA SER A 181 11.69 -20.50 -22.79
C SER A 181 11.93 -21.04 -21.38
N GLN A 182 11.20 -20.54 -20.38
CA GLN A 182 11.27 -20.93 -18.97
C GLN A 182 10.06 -21.80 -18.56
N ASP A 183 9.15 -22.09 -19.48
CA ASP A 183 7.98 -22.94 -19.21
C ASP A 183 8.44 -24.33 -18.75
N GLY A 184 7.91 -24.79 -17.62
CA GLY A 184 8.27 -26.09 -17.03
C GLY A 184 9.49 -26.08 -16.12
N ASP A 185 10.27 -25.01 -16.07
CA ASP A 185 11.49 -24.90 -15.25
C ASP A 185 11.22 -24.43 -13.79
N GLY A 186 9.99 -24.54 -13.32
CA GLY A 186 9.64 -24.13 -11.96
C GLY A 186 9.54 -22.62 -11.74
N ILE A 187 9.41 -21.88 -12.84
CA ILE A 187 9.19 -20.42 -12.91
C ILE A 187 7.78 -20.16 -13.44
N ALA A 188 7.16 -19.07 -13.04
CA ALA A 188 5.83 -18.71 -13.54
C ALA A 188 5.83 -18.45 -15.05
N THR A 189 4.72 -18.77 -15.72
CA THR A 189 4.56 -18.59 -17.17
C THR A 189 3.76 -17.35 -17.53
N LYS A 190 2.87 -16.92 -16.65
CA LYS A 190 2.07 -15.68 -16.80
C LYS A 190 1.34 -15.30 -15.53
N LEU A 191 0.86 -14.06 -15.51
CA LEU A 191 -0.13 -13.59 -14.53
C LEU A 191 -1.53 -13.99 -14.98
N VAL A 192 -2.35 -14.41 -14.01
CA VAL A 192 -3.78 -14.69 -14.19
C VAL A 192 -4.58 -14.01 -13.08
N ILE A 193 -5.88 -13.88 -13.31
CA ILE A 193 -6.82 -13.44 -12.26
C ILE A 193 -7.64 -14.64 -11.87
N ASP A 194 -7.65 -14.99 -10.57
CA ASP A 194 -8.43 -16.08 -10.04
C ASP A 194 -9.94 -15.75 -9.95
N GLU A 195 -10.74 -16.74 -9.56
CA GLU A 195 -12.19 -16.59 -9.41
C GLU A 195 -12.58 -15.55 -8.33
N GLU A 196 -11.67 -15.23 -7.40
CA GLU A 196 -11.87 -14.22 -6.37
C GLU A 196 -11.41 -12.82 -6.82
N GLY A 197 -10.95 -12.68 -8.07
CA GLY A 197 -10.43 -11.42 -8.63
C GLY A 197 -9.02 -11.04 -8.14
N LYS A 198 -8.27 -11.99 -7.61
CA LYS A 198 -6.88 -11.78 -7.15
C LYS A 198 -5.89 -12.12 -8.25
N ILE A 199 -4.78 -11.39 -8.27
CA ILE A 199 -3.64 -11.69 -9.14
C ILE A 199 -2.97 -12.96 -8.64
N ARG A 200 -2.63 -13.87 -9.57
CA ARG A 200 -1.96 -15.14 -9.36
C ARG A 200 -0.96 -15.40 -10.46
N ASN A 201 -0.11 -16.42 -10.26
CA ASN A 201 0.79 -16.95 -11.28
C ASN A 201 0.31 -18.30 -11.78
N GLU A 202 0.50 -18.56 -13.07
CA GLU A 202 0.32 -19.88 -13.67
C GLU A 202 1.69 -20.54 -13.86
N TYR A 203 1.73 -21.86 -13.65
CA TYR A 203 2.92 -22.70 -13.79
C TYR A 203 2.62 -23.90 -14.69
N VAL A 204 3.48 -24.22 -15.64
CA VAL A 204 3.41 -25.43 -16.45
C VAL A 204 4.05 -26.60 -15.67
N GLN A 205 3.33 -27.72 -15.66
CA GLN A 205 3.79 -28.98 -15.05
C GLN A 205 4.46 -29.88 -16.09
N ASP A 206 5.14 -30.96 -15.64
CA ASP A 206 5.89 -31.88 -16.52
C ASP A 206 4.99 -32.62 -17.53
N ASP A 207 3.70 -32.80 -17.21
CA ASP A 207 2.71 -33.40 -18.11
C ASP A 207 2.08 -32.38 -19.07
N GLY A 208 2.53 -31.13 -19.05
CA GLY A 208 1.98 -30.01 -19.85
C GLY A 208 0.70 -29.40 -19.29
N SER A 209 0.18 -29.89 -18.17
CA SER A 209 -0.93 -29.24 -17.47
C SER A 209 -0.47 -27.96 -16.80
N THR A 210 -1.42 -27.10 -16.39
CA THR A 210 -1.11 -25.87 -15.68
C THR A 210 -1.72 -25.85 -14.29
N VAL A 211 -1.03 -25.24 -13.34
CA VAL A 211 -1.52 -24.96 -12.00
C VAL A 211 -1.43 -23.47 -11.71
N VAL A 212 -2.29 -22.97 -10.84
CA VAL A 212 -2.32 -21.56 -10.42
C VAL A 212 -1.92 -21.48 -8.96
N GLY A 213 -1.00 -20.57 -8.65
CA GLY A 213 -0.49 -20.31 -7.30
C GLY A 213 -0.23 -18.84 -7.05
N ASP A 214 0.15 -18.50 -5.83
CA ASP A 214 0.46 -17.14 -5.36
C ASP A 214 1.90 -17.01 -4.84
N TYR A 215 2.83 -17.71 -5.47
CA TYR A 215 4.21 -17.82 -4.97
C TYR A 215 5.13 -16.68 -5.38
N ASP A 216 4.84 -15.98 -6.49
CA ASP A 216 5.75 -15.00 -7.11
C ASP A 216 5.16 -13.58 -7.19
N VAL A 217 3.95 -13.34 -6.66
CA VAL A 217 3.27 -12.03 -6.65
C VAL A 217 2.52 -11.76 -5.37
#